data_78d8c2d61e2e8d9d88042d20d1eed0b1
#
_entry.id   78d8c2d61e2e8d9d88042d20d1eed0b1
#
_cell.length_a   1.000
_cell.length_b   1.000
_cell.length_c   1.000
_cell.angle_alpha   90.00
_cell.angle_beta   90.00
_cell.angle_gamma   90.00
#
_symmetry.space_group_name_H-M   'P 1'
#
loop_
_entity.id
_entity.type
_entity.pdbx_description
1 polymer ?
#
loop_
_entity_poly.entity_id
_entity_poly.type
_entity_poly.pdbx_seq_one_letter_code
_entity_poly.pdbx_strand_id
1 'polypeptide(L)'
;MFDQIVGYANDVVMVAEIFPGQRRYRITYVNHAFTRLFGYAESEIIGQSPRILNGPATSELTVTEISEAIHNGEQVRRRILNYTKNGQGVWIEANIVPLANASGEFTHFAAIERDVTEQVRREEELTILATTDSLTRLINRRTFDRLLQQEIARVVEFGVELSLATIDLDHFKKINDQYGHGSGDEVLVIFANLLRASFDSSGYIARVGGEEFSVLMPDTALQTAQCALDQFRKQIKREYLVLKDGTTVEINCSVGLTDFRPYNDSASSFCKRADAALYEAKRNGRDQIVVVGSQNDAGSLQVA
;
A
#
# COMPACT_ATOMS: atom_id res chain seq x y z
N MET A 1 -20.05 -2.39 43.72
CA MET A 1 -18.81 -1.60 43.47
C MET A 1 -18.09 -2.09 42.19
N PHE A 2 -17.73 -3.37 42.06
CA PHE A 2 -17.05 -3.90 40.85
C PHE A 2 -17.89 -3.71 39.61
N ASP A 3 -19.16 -4.09 39.60
CA ASP A 3 -20.09 -3.90 38.48
C ASP A 3 -20.24 -2.44 38.03
N GLN A 4 -20.16 -1.49 38.97
CA GLN A 4 -20.19 -0.07 38.64
C GLN A 4 -18.91 0.39 37.95
N ILE A 5 -17.75 -0.06 38.42
CA ILE A 5 -16.46 0.27 37.78
C ILE A 5 -16.39 -0.27 36.35
N VAL A 6 -16.75 -1.51 36.19
CA VAL A 6 -16.74 -2.16 34.85
C VAL A 6 -17.84 -1.60 33.94
N GLY A 7 -19.02 -1.30 34.51
CA GLY A 7 -20.15 -0.73 33.77
C GLY A 7 -19.87 0.65 33.18
N TYR A 8 -19.10 1.48 33.91
CA TYR A 8 -18.72 2.84 33.48
C TYR A 8 -17.36 2.92 32.76
N ALA A 9 -16.67 1.79 32.58
CA ALA A 9 -15.44 1.77 31.79
C ALA A 9 -15.69 2.24 30.34
N ASN A 10 -14.76 3.02 29.80
CA ASN A 10 -14.82 3.43 28.40
C ASN A 10 -14.46 2.29 27.45
N ASP A 11 -13.57 1.40 27.89
CA ASP A 11 -13.20 0.20 27.13
C ASP A 11 -14.33 -0.84 27.23
N VAL A 12 -14.52 -1.60 26.16
CA VAL A 12 -15.46 -2.71 26.15
C VAL A 12 -14.95 -3.81 27.09
N VAL A 13 -15.85 -4.37 27.87
CA VAL A 13 -15.60 -5.57 28.67
C VAL A 13 -16.63 -6.63 28.30
N MET A 14 -16.12 -7.77 27.84
CA MET A 14 -16.91 -8.96 27.54
C MET A 14 -16.37 -10.13 28.32
N VAL A 15 -17.26 -10.94 28.92
CA VAL A 15 -16.87 -12.23 29.52
C VAL A 15 -17.59 -13.34 28.77
N ALA A 16 -16.84 -14.39 28.48
CA ALA A 16 -17.42 -15.57 27.81
C ALA A 16 -16.98 -16.85 28.50
N GLU A 17 -17.91 -17.79 28.58
CA GLU A 17 -17.73 -19.13 29.08
C GLU A 17 -17.00 -19.99 28.02
N ILE A 18 -16.08 -20.86 28.48
CA ILE A 18 -15.36 -21.82 27.68
C ILE A 18 -16.02 -23.19 27.83
N PHE A 19 -16.38 -23.83 26.73
CA PHE A 19 -16.88 -25.21 26.75
C PHE A 19 -15.72 -26.20 26.76
N PRO A 20 -15.54 -27.02 27.81
CA PRO A 20 -14.43 -27.96 27.91
C PRO A 20 -14.35 -28.87 26.67
N GLY A 21 -13.15 -29.05 26.14
CA GLY A 21 -12.89 -29.93 24.98
C GLY A 21 -13.45 -29.44 23.64
N GLN A 22 -14.01 -28.23 23.60
CA GLN A 22 -14.55 -27.63 22.37
C GLN A 22 -13.99 -26.20 22.23
N ARG A 23 -13.68 -25.78 20.99
CA ARG A 23 -13.35 -24.37 20.70
C ARG A 23 -14.64 -23.55 20.52
N ARG A 24 -15.55 -23.67 21.51
CA ARG A 24 -16.83 -22.95 21.57
C ARG A 24 -16.84 -22.03 22.78
N TYR A 25 -17.34 -20.84 22.56
CA TYR A 25 -17.42 -19.78 23.57
C TYR A 25 -18.83 -19.23 23.58
N ARG A 26 -19.30 -18.82 24.76
CA ARG A 26 -20.62 -18.22 24.94
C ARG A 26 -20.52 -16.97 25.80
N ILE A 27 -20.91 -15.84 25.28
CA ILE A 27 -20.93 -14.55 25.97
C ILE A 27 -21.88 -14.65 27.19
N THR A 28 -21.37 -14.36 28.36
CA THR A 28 -22.11 -14.38 29.62
C THR A 28 -22.27 -12.98 30.23
N TYR A 29 -21.43 -12.04 29.84
CA TYR A 29 -21.48 -10.66 30.30
C TYR A 29 -20.93 -9.71 29.26
N VAL A 30 -21.53 -8.53 29.14
CA VAL A 30 -21.01 -7.37 28.42
C VAL A 30 -21.29 -6.09 29.22
N ASN A 31 -20.39 -5.11 29.14
CA ASN A 31 -20.64 -3.80 29.75
C ASN A 31 -21.38 -2.87 28.77
N HIS A 32 -21.77 -1.69 29.28
CA HIS A 32 -22.48 -0.69 28.46
C HIS A 32 -21.64 -0.17 27.27
N ALA A 33 -20.31 -0.15 27.38
CA ALA A 33 -19.44 0.24 26.26
C ALA A 33 -19.55 -0.74 25.07
N PHE A 34 -19.75 -2.03 25.33
CA PHE A 34 -20.00 -3.02 24.29
C PHE A 34 -21.25 -2.67 23.47
N THR A 35 -22.36 -2.38 24.15
CA THR A 35 -23.62 -2.02 23.49
C THR A 35 -23.51 -0.75 22.65
N ARG A 36 -22.82 0.25 23.19
CA ARG A 36 -22.57 1.52 22.47
C ARG A 36 -21.73 1.32 21.22
N LEU A 37 -20.68 0.50 21.32
CA LEU A 37 -19.73 0.32 20.21
C LEU A 37 -20.28 -0.60 19.13
N PHE A 38 -20.78 -1.78 19.53
CA PHE A 38 -21.20 -2.81 18.58
C PHE A 38 -22.68 -2.73 18.17
N GLY A 39 -23.51 -1.99 18.91
CA GLY A 39 -24.89 -1.77 18.59
C GLY A 39 -25.84 -2.93 18.92
N TYR A 40 -25.36 -3.99 19.58
CA TYR A 40 -26.20 -5.09 20.07
C TYR A 40 -26.73 -4.75 21.44
N ALA A 41 -28.02 -4.99 21.69
CA ALA A 41 -28.56 -4.98 23.04
C ALA A 41 -27.98 -6.16 23.85
N GLU A 42 -27.86 -6.00 25.17
CA GLU A 42 -27.38 -7.08 26.06
C GLU A 42 -28.19 -8.37 25.87
N SER A 43 -29.53 -8.26 25.78
CA SER A 43 -30.43 -9.40 25.57
C SER A 43 -30.24 -10.11 24.23
N GLU A 44 -29.64 -9.48 23.23
CA GLU A 44 -29.37 -10.06 21.90
C GLU A 44 -28.02 -10.78 21.87
N ILE A 45 -27.07 -10.33 22.68
CA ILE A 45 -25.69 -10.80 22.60
C ILE A 45 -25.34 -11.84 23.68
N ILE A 46 -25.98 -11.80 24.85
CA ILE A 46 -25.80 -12.82 25.87
C ILE A 46 -26.26 -14.20 25.32
N GLY A 47 -25.43 -15.20 25.51
CA GLY A 47 -25.64 -16.56 24.98
C GLY A 47 -25.09 -16.77 23.57
N GLN A 48 -24.73 -15.72 22.85
CA GLN A 48 -24.11 -15.83 21.51
C GLN A 48 -22.62 -16.15 21.60
N SER A 49 -22.07 -16.61 20.47
CA SER A 49 -20.62 -16.75 20.33
C SER A 49 -19.98 -15.39 20.02
N PRO A 50 -18.80 -15.06 20.61
CA PRO A 50 -18.06 -13.85 20.23
C PRO A 50 -17.77 -13.75 18.72
N ARG A 51 -17.77 -14.86 17.99
CA ARG A 51 -17.60 -14.89 16.53
C ARG A 51 -18.68 -14.15 15.75
N ILE A 52 -19.79 -13.77 16.39
CA ILE A 52 -20.83 -12.91 15.79
C ILE A 52 -20.27 -11.55 15.38
N LEU A 53 -19.18 -11.12 16.01
CA LEU A 53 -18.47 -9.87 15.69
C LEU A 53 -17.52 -10.01 14.49
N ASN A 54 -17.30 -11.22 13.97
CA ASN A 54 -16.45 -11.43 12.81
C ASN A 54 -17.21 -11.12 11.53
N GLY A 55 -16.49 -10.64 10.51
CA GLY A 55 -17.04 -10.30 9.21
C GLY A 55 -16.05 -10.58 8.07
N PRO A 56 -16.36 -10.11 6.86
CA PRO A 56 -15.65 -10.52 5.63
C PRO A 56 -14.15 -10.27 5.63
N ALA A 57 -13.68 -9.23 6.30
CA ALA A 57 -12.25 -8.89 6.37
C ALA A 57 -11.62 -9.18 7.73
N THR A 58 -12.30 -9.90 8.63
CA THR A 58 -11.70 -10.38 9.88
C THR A 58 -10.64 -11.44 9.57
N SER A 59 -9.42 -11.24 10.09
CA SER A 59 -8.31 -12.17 9.87
C SER A 59 -8.57 -13.52 10.56
N GLU A 60 -8.70 -14.59 9.79
CA GLU A 60 -8.85 -15.96 10.32
C GLU A 60 -7.62 -16.40 11.09
N LEU A 61 -6.42 -15.96 10.68
CA LEU A 61 -5.18 -16.23 11.40
C LEU A 61 -5.25 -15.63 12.81
N THR A 62 -5.64 -14.36 12.94
CA THR A 62 -5.77 -13.70 14.25
C THR A 62 -6.83 -14.38 15.13
N VAL A 63 -7.97 -14.77 14.56
CA VAL A 63 -9.02 -15.53 15.27
C VAL A 63 -8.49 -16.87 15.79
N THR A 64 -7.67 -17.55 14.99
CA THR A 64 -7.06 -18.83 15.37
C THR A 64 -6.05 -18.64 16.50
N GLU A 65 -5.14 -17.65 16.39
CA GLU A 65 -4.17 -17.33 17.44
C GLU A 65 -4.85 -17.01 18.79
N ILE A 66 -5.92 -16.21 18.76
CA ILE A 66 -6.72 -15.89 19.95
C ILE A 66 -7.34 -17.16 20.54
N SER A 67 -7.94 -18.01 19.70
CA SER A 67 -8.59 -19.24 20.12
C SER A 67 -7.59 -20.23 20.73
N GLU A 68 -6.38 -20.32 20.20
CA GLU A 68 -5.31 -21.17 20.73
C GLU A 68 -4.81 -20.67 22.08
N ALA A 69 -4.57 -19.37 22.23
CA ALA A 69 -4.17 -18.80 23.50
C ALA A 69 -5.22 -19.02 24.60
N ILE A 70 -6.52 -18.82 24.28
CA ILE A 70 -7.62 -19.11 25.22
C ILE A 70 -7.60 -20.60 25.62
N HIS A 71 -7.43 -21.49 24.66
CA HIS A 71 -7.40 -22.94 24.92
C HIS A 71 -6.24 -23.36 25.81
N ASN A 72 -5.09 -22.72 25.64
CA ASN A 72 -3.89 -22.96 26.44
C ASN A 72 -3.91 -22.26 27.82
N GLY A 73 -4.94 -21.46 28.11
CA GLY A 73 -5.00 -20.67 29.34
C GLY A 73 -3.99 -19.52 29.36
N GLU A 74 -3.62 -19.00 28.19
CA GLU A 74 -2.64 -17.94 28.01
C GLU A 74 -3.33 -16.59 27.78
N GLN A 75 -2.76 -15.53 28.33
CA GLN A 75 -3.17 -14.16 28.01
C GLN A 75 -2.70 -13.82 26.59
N VAL A 76 -3.56 -13.14 25.82
CA VAL A 76 -3.23 -12.71 24.46
C VAL A 76 -3.71 -11.29 24.20
N ARG A 77 -2.87 -10.48 23.55
CA ARG A 77 -3.23 -9.15 23.06
C ARG A 77 -3.06 -9.10 21.55
N ARG A 78 -4.14 -8.77 20.83
CA ARG A 78 -4.14 -8.69 19.35
C ARG A 78 -5.02 -7.53 18.89
N ARG A 79 -4.67 -6.97 17.73
CA ARG A 79 -5.58 -6.12 16.97
C ARG A 79 -6.40 -7.00 16.03
N ILE A 80 -7.71 -6.80 15.99
CA ILE A 80 -8.64 -7.55 15.15
C ILE A 80 -9.71 -6.61 14.58
N LEU A 81 -10.09 -6.84 13.34
CA LEU A 81 -11.22 -6.15 12.72
C LEU A 81 -12.50 -6.90 13.06
N ASN A 82 -13.34 -6.28 13.87
CA ASN A 82 -14.68 -6.75 14.17
C ASN A 82 -15.73 -5.90 13.46
N TYR A 83 -16.98 -6.33 13.54
CA TYR A 83 -18.09 -5.67 12.87
C TYR A 83 -19.23 -5.38 13.84
N THR A 84 -19.79 -4.19 13.72
CA THR A 84 -20.99 -3.80 14.45
C THR A 84 -22.22 -4.53 13.88
N LYS A 85 -23.34 -4.48 14.59
CA LYS A 85 -24.64 -5.00 14.14
C LYS A 85 -25.07 -4.47 12.76
N ASN A 86 -24.67 -3.25 12.43
CA ASN A 86 -25.00 -2.61 11.14
C ASN A 86 -23.97 -2.92 10.04
N GLY A 87 -22.99 -3.82 10.30
CA GLY A 87 -21.97 -4.20 9.33
C GLY A 87 -20.81 -3.22 9.17
N GLN A 88 -20.67 -2.22 10.05
CA GLN A 88 -19.53 -1.32 10.05
C GLN A 88 -18.31 -2.00 10.67
N GLY A 89 -17.16 -1.96 9.98
CA GLY A 89 -15.90 -2.45 10.51
C GLY A 89 -15.32 -1.54 11.59
N VAL A 90 -14.88 -2.13 12.70
CA VAL A 90 -14.26 -1.46 13.86
C VAL A 90 -12.98 -2.20 14.22
N TRP A 91 -11.86 -1.50 14.24
CA TRP A 91 -10.59 -2.06 14.71
C TRP A 91 -10.56 -2.10 16.22
N ILE A 92 -10.40 -3.29 16.76
CA ILE A 92 -10.35 -3.54 18.20
C ILE A 92 -8.94 -3.98 18.60
N GLU A 93 -8.40 -3.37 19.64
CA GLU A 93 -7.26 -3.92 20.38
C GLU A 93 -7.82 -4.72 21.56
N ALA A 94 -7.85 -6.04 21.41
CA ALA A 94 -8.38 -6.97 22.41
C ALA A 94 -7.24 -7.50 23.30
N ASN A 95 -7.40 -7.34 24.62
CA ASN A 95 -6.60 -7.99 25.64
C ASN A 95 -7.47 -9.05 26.31
N ILE A 96 -7.17 -10.32 26.06
CA ILE A 96 -7.98 -11.45 26.48
C ILE A 96 -7.23 -12.20 27.59
N VAL A 97 -7.91 -12.35 28.71
CA VAL A 97 -7.36 -12.95 29.93
C VAL A 97 -8.20 -14.16 30.33
N PRO A 98 -7.62 -15.35 30.43
CA PRO A 98 -8.32 -16.53 30.91
C PRO A 98 -8.65 -16.37 32.42
N LEU A 99 -9.84 -16.83 32.80
CA LEU A 99 -10.34 -16.77 34.16
C LEU A 99 -10.52 -18.20 34.68
N ALA A 100 -9.84 -18.51 35.81
CA ALA A 100 -9.93 -19.79 36.48
C ALA A 100 -10.95 -19.79 37.61
N ASN A 101 -11.58 -20.94 37.83
CA ASN A 101 -12.40 -21.16 39.02
C ASN A 101 -11.53 -21.44 40.26
N ALA A 102 -12.15 -21.67 41.40
CA ALA A 102 -11.44 -21.96 42.68
C ALA A 102 -10.57 -23.21 42.64
N SER A 103 -10.80 -24.15 41.72
CA SER A 103 -9.99 -25.36 41.52
C SER A 103 -8.83 -25.16 40.52
N GLY A 104 -8.65 -23.94 39.98
CA GLY A 104 -7.59 -23.61 39.03
C GLY A 104 -7.93 -23.97 37.57
N GLU A 105 -9.15 -24.40 37.28
CA GLU A 105 -9.59 -24.76 35.94
C GLU A 105 -10.09 -23.52 35.19
N PHE A 106 -9.65 -23.30 33.94
CA PHE A 106 -10.11 -22.20 33.10
C PHE A 106 -11.52 -22.45 32.59
N THR A 107 -12.47 -21.68 33.07
CA THR A 107 -13.90 -21.81 32.75
C THR A 107 -14.43 -20.65 31.92
N HIS A 108 -13.78 -19.51 31.98
CA HIS A 108 -14.17 -18.29 31.27
C HIS A 108 -12.94 -17.55 30.76
N PHE A 109 -13.16 -16.57 29.91
CA PHE A 109 -12.17 -15.52 29.65
C PHE A 109 -12.86 -14.16 29.69
N ALA A 110 -12.09 -13.14 30.05
CA ALA A 110 -12.48 -11.74 29.91
C ALA A 110 -11.72 -11.13 28.74
N ALA A 111 -12.44 -10.44 27.85
CA ALA A 111 -11.88 -9.61 26.81
C ALA A 111 -12.08 -8.14 27.22
N ILE A 112 -10.97 -7.41 27.34
CA ILE A 112 -10.94 -5.95 27.53
C ILE A 112 -10.54 -5.39 26.16
N GLU A 113 -11.46 -4.63 25.57
CA GLU A 113 -11.36 -4.26 24.16
C GLU A 113 -11.43 -2.74 24.02
N ARG A 114 -10.45 -2.21 23.31
CA ARG A 114 -10.39 -0.78 22.98
C ARG A 114 -10.62 -0.57 21.50
N ASP A 115 -11.51 0.38 21.16
CA ASP A 115 -11.64 0.87 19.80
C ASP A 115 -10.38 1.66 19.40
N VAL A 116 -9.66 1.15 18.41
CA VAL A 116 -8.45 1.78 17.84
C VAL A 116 -8.64 2.15 16.37
N THR A 117 -9.88 2.23 15.90
CA THR A 117 -10.22 2.52 14.50
C THR A 117 -9.60 3.83 14.03
N GLU A 118 -9.77 4.89 14.81
CA GLU A 118 -9.18 6.20 14.48
C GLU A 118 -7.64 6.18 14.53
N GLN A 119 -7.06 5.39 15.42
CA GLN A 119 -5.61 5.23 15.47
C GLN A 119 -5.09 4.50 14.24
N VAL A 120 -5.72 3.39 13.84
CA VAL A 120 -5.35 2.63 12.64
C VAL A 120 -5.49 3.49 11.39
N ARG A 121 -6.59 4.21 11.23
CA ARG A 121 -6.78 5.14 10.11
C ARG A 121 -5.69 6.19 10.02
N ARG A 122 -5.32 6.79 11.15
CA ARG A 122 -4.22 7.77 11.18
C ARG A 122 -2.86 7.13 10.85
N GLU A 123 -2.59 5.93 11.35
CA GLU A 123 -1.38 5.19 11.02
C GLU A 123 -1.30 4.90 9.50
N GLU A 124 -2.42 4.50 8.88
CA GLU A 124 -2.55 4.29 7.43
C GLU A 124 -2.36 5.60 6.65
N GLU A 125 -3.04 6.67 7.04
CA GLU A 125 -2.89 8.00 6.42
C GLU A 125 -1.45 8.50 6.48
N LEU A 126 -0.81 8.40 7.64
CA LEU A 126 0.60 8.79 7.79
C LEU A 126 1.52 7.93 6.92
N THR A 127 1.23 6.64 6.79
CA THR A 127 1.99 5.74 5.92
C THR A 127 1.83 6.14 4.45
N ILE A 128 0.62 6.42 4.00
CA ILE A 128 0.34 6.89 2.64
C ILE A 128 1.07 8.21 2.37
N LEU A 129 0.97 9.20 3.28
CA LEU A 129 1.65 10.48 3.16
C LEU A 129 3.18 10.34 3.14
N ALA A 130 3.73 9.42 3.92
CA ALA A 130 5.16 9.17 3.98
C ALA A 130 5.70 8.43 2.75
N THR A 131 4.89 7.61 2.08
CA THR A 131 5.33 6.69 1.03
C THR A 131 4.90 7.05 -0.38
N THR A 132 3.87 7.89 -0.54
CA THR A 132 3.32 8.25 -1.85
C THR A 132 3.38 9.75 -2.12
N ASP A 133 3.32 10.11 -3.40
CA ASP A 133 3.09 11.49 -3.87
C ASP A 133 1.64 11.88 -3.63
N SER A 134 1.40 13.05 -3.05
CA SER A 134 0.07 13.51 -2.62
C SER A 134 -0.90 13.73 -3.78
N LEU A 135 -0.41 14.10 -4.96
CA LEU A 135 -1.22 14.37 -6.15
C LEU A 135 -1.55 13.09 -6.90
N THR A 136 -0.54 12.32 -7.27
CA THR A 136 -0.67 11.17 -8.17
C THR A 136 -0.89 9.84 -7.45
N ARG A 137 -0.63 9.79 -6.13
CA ARG A 137 -0.66 8.55 -5.34
C ARG A 137 0.31 7.46 -5.81
N LEU A 138 1.25 7.80 -6.68
CA LEU A 138 2.39 6.95 -6.99
C LEU A 138 3.40 6.97 -5.84
N ILE A 139 4.36 6.08 -5.87
CA ILE A 139 5.48 6.09 -4.91
C ILE A 139 6.18 7.45 -4.98
N ASN A 140 6.48 8.04 -3.82
CA ASN A 140 7.24 9.28 -3.76
C ASN A 140 8.76 9.02 -3.90
N ARG A 141 9.53 10.06 -4.13
CA ARG A 141 10.99 10.01 -4.30
C ARG A 141 11.69 9.23 -3.20
N ARG A 142 11.35 9.48 -1.93
CA ARG A 142 11.98 8.83 -0.78
C ARG A 142 11.76 7.32 -0.79
N THR A 143 10.54 6.89 -1.06
CA THR A 143 10.20 5.46 -1.13
C THR A 143 10.87 4.80 -2.32
N PHE A 144 10.93 5.49 -3.47
CA PHE A 144 11.64 5.03 -4.65
C PHE A 144 13.13 4.79 -4.37
N ASP A 145 13.82 5.75 -3.74
CA ASP A 145 15.23 5.61 -3.42
C ASP A 145 15.51 4.41 -2.50
N ARG A 146 14.61 4.12 -1.56
CA ARG A 146 14.70 2.94 -0.69
C ARG A 146 14.49 1.63 -1.46
N LEU A 147 13.49 1.55 -2.32
CA LEU A 147 13.21 0.38 -3.15
C LEU A 147 14.34 0.12 -4.15
N LEU A 148 14.89 1.17 -4.75
CA LEU A 148 16.05 1.08 -5.62
C LEU A 148 17.24 0.40 -4.93
N GLN A 149 17.55 0.80 -3.67
CA GLN A 149 18.61 0.15 -2.91
C GLN A 149 18.33 -1.33 -2.62
N GLN A 150 17.08 -1.68 -2.33
CA GLN A 150 16.66 -3.06 -2.10
C GLN A 150 16.81 -3.91 -3.36
N GLU A 151 16.37 -3.40 -4.51
CA GLU A 151 16.49 -4.14 -5.78
C GLU A 151 17.95 -4.27 -6.24
N ILE A 152 18.77 -3.24 -6.03
CA ILE A 152 20.21 -3.34 -6.29
C ILE A 152 20.85 -4.44 -5.44
N ALA A 153 20.50 -4.55 -4.17
CA ALA A 153 21.01 -5.63 -3.32
C ALA A 153 20.59 -7.02 -3.85
N ARG A 154 19.33 -7.16 -4.34
CA ARG A 154 18.86 -8.40 -5.00
C ARG A 154 19.68 -8.74 -6.25
N VAL A 155 19.97 -7.74 -7.08
CA VAL A 155 20.80 -7.97 -8.28
C VAL A 155 22.18 -8.48 -7.91
N VAL A 156 22.82 -7.88 -6.89
CA VAL A 156 24.15 -8.29 -6.43
C VAL A 156 24.14 -9.69 -5.81
N GLU A 157 23.07 -10.06 -5.09
CA GLU A 157 22.95 -11.35 -4.41
C GLU A 157 22.55 -12.49 -5.36
N PHE A 158 21.58 -12.25 -6.25
CA PHE A 158 20.94 -13.29 -7.05
C PHE A 158 21.27 -13.21 -8.54
N GLY A 159 21.96 -12.17 -9.02
CA GLY A 159 22.30 -12.01 -10.43
C GLY A 159 21.11 -11.75 -11.35
N VAL A 160 20.00 -11.24 -10.80
CA VAL A 160 18.79 -10.92 -11.56
C VAL A 160 18.94 -9.61 -12.34
N GLU A 161 18.11 -9.43 -13.35
CA GLU A 161 18.12 -8.22 -14.18
C GLU A 161 17.36 -7.07 -13.48
N LEU A 162 17.79 -5.83 -13.74
CA LEU A 162 17.13 -4.64 -13.23
C LEU A 162 17.25 -3.52 -14.25
N SER A 163 16.11 -3.01 -14.70
CA SER A 163 16.03 -1.86 -15.61
C SER A 163 15.41 -0.65 -14.92
N LEU A 164 15.86 0.54 -15.30
CA LEU A 164 15.37 1.82 -14.81
C LEU A 164 15.03 2.73 -15.98
N ALA A 165 13.80 3.24 -15.98
CA ALA A 165 13.37 4.30 -16.86
C ALA A 165 13.11 5.59 -16.08
N THR A 166 13.68 6.70 -16.52
CA THR A 166 13.29 8.06 -16.10
C THR A 166 12.47 8.68 -17.23
N ILE A 167 11.29 9.20 -16.91
CA ILE A 167 10.27 9.67 -17.85
C ILE A 167 9.91 11.11 -17.51
N ASP A 168 9.76 11.96 -18.51
CA ASP A 168 9.35 13.35 -18.34
C ASP A 168 8.30 13.73 -19.40
N LEU A 169 7.26 14.43 -18.95
CA LEU A 169 6.21 14.94 -19.83
C LEU A 169 6.73 16.11 -20.69
N ASP A 170 6.74 15.90 -21.99
CA ASP A 170 7.22 16.92 -22.92
C ASP A 170 6.35 18.16 -22.90
N HIS A 171 7.01 19.32 -22.78
CA HIS A 171 6.35 20.62 -22.80
C HIS A 171 5.27 20.83 -21.73
N PHE A 172 5.34 20.15 -20.59
CA PHE A 172 4.34 20.25 -19.51
C PHE A 172 4.11 21.71 -19.05
N LYS A 173 5.15 22.53 -19.03
CA LYS A 173 5.01 23.96 -18.76
C LYS A 173 4.03 24.65 -19.71
N LYS A 174 4.02 24.30 -21.01
CA LYS A 174 3.06 24.89 -21.96
C LYS A 174 1.62 24.51 -21.64
N ILE A 175 1.39 23.31 -21.13
CA ILE A 175 0.06 22.87 -20.67
C ILE A 175 -0.39 23.74 -19.50
N ASN A 176 0.48 23.94 -18.50
CA ASN A 176 0.19 24.83 -17.37
C ASN A 176 -0.07 26.28 -17.82
N ASP A 177 0.75 26.79 -18.72
CA ASP A 177 0.63 28.21 -19.21
C ASP A 177 -0.66 28.40 -20.03
N GLN A 178 -1.11 27.38 -20.76
CA GLN A 178 -2.30 27.44 -21.62
C GLN A 178 -3.61 27.14 -20.89
N TYR A 179 -3.62 26.11 -19.99
CA TYR A 179 -4.85 25.58 -19.39
C TYR A 179 -4.91 25.80 -17.87
N GLY A 180 -3.85 26.37 -17.29
CA GLY A 180 -3.74 26.58 -15.85
C GLY A 180 -3.20 25.38 -15.08
N HIS A 181 -2.69 25.65 -13.85
CA HIS A 181 -2.08 24.61 -13.00
C HIS A 181 -3.05 23.48 -12.62
N GLY A 182 -4.34 23.78 -12.44
CA GLY A 182 -5.34 22.74 -12.13
C GLY A 182 -5.47 21.68 -13.23
N SER A 183 -5.45 22.13 -14.50
CA SER A 183 -5.44 21.22 -15.66
C SER A 183 -4.13 20.46 -15.78
N GLY A 184 -2.99 21.08 -15.46
CA GLY A 184 -1.71 20.40 -15.38
C GLY A 184 -1.69 19.31 -14.31
N ASP A 185 -2.23 19.59 -13.13
CA ASP A 185 -2.37 18.58 -12.07
C ASP A 185 -3.24 17.39 -12.51
N GLU A 186 -4.32 17.66 -13.22
CA GLU A 186 -5.18 16.63 -13.79
C GLU A 186 -4.46 15.76 -14.83
N VAL A 187 -3.68 16.39 -15.73
CA VAL A 187 -2.81 15.67 -16.68
C VAL A 187 -1.83 14.76 -15.95
N LEU A 188 -1.17 15.23 -14.89
CA LEU A 188 -0.26 14.40 -14.09
C LEU A 188 -0.96 13.20 -13.45
N VAL A 189 -2.18 13.38 -12.96
CA VAL A 189 -2.98 12.28 -12.38
C VAL A 189 -3.37 11.25 -13.45
N ILE A 190 -3.81 11.70 -14.62
CA ILE A 190 -4.18 10.80 -15.73
C ILE A 190 -2.93 10.05 -16.21
N PHE A 191 -1.81 10.73 -16.40
CA PHE A 191 -0.54 10.13 -16.83
C PHE A 191 -0.06 9.07 -15.81
N ALA A 192 -0.15 9.36 -14.51
CA ALA A 192 0.17 8.42 -13.45
C ALA A 192 -0.70 7.15 -13.50
N ASN A 193 -1.99 7.30 -13.81
CA ASN A 193 -2.90 6.16 -13.96
C ASN A 193 -2.57 5.33 -15.21
N LEU A 194 -2.18 5.96 -16.31
CA LEU A 194 -1.71 5.25 -17.52
C LEU A 194 -0.42 4.46 -17.25
N LEU A 195 0.54 5.06 -16.52
CA LEU A 195 1.75 4.35 -16.08
C LEU A 195 1.39 3.15 -15.21
N ARG A 196 0.47 3.32 -14.25
CA ARG A 196 0.02 2.25 -13.37
C ARG A 196 -0.62 1.11 -14.16
N ALA A 197 -1.51 1.41 -15.09
CA ALA A 197 -2.15 0.41 -15.95
C ALA A 197 -1.15 -0.39 -16.80
N SER A 198 -0.02 0.22 -17.17
CA SER A 198 0.99 -0.40 -18.04
C SER A 198 2.09 -1.16 -17.27
N PHE A 199 2.44 -0.75 -16.04
CA PHE A 199 3.64 -1.22 -15.35
C PHE A 199 3.41 -1.73 -13.92
N ASP A 200 2.20 -1.66 -13.34
CA ASP A 200 1.95 -2.02 -11.92
C ASP A 200 2.30 -3.49 -11.61
N SER A 201 2.15 -4.37 -12.59
CA SER A 201 2.50 -5.79 -12.46
C SER A 201 3.99 -6.10 -12.68
N SER A 202 4.77 -5.15 -13.20
CA SER A 202 6.15 -5.37 -13.66
C SER A 202 7.18 -4.47 -12.96
N GLY A 203 6.77 -3.54 -12.11
CA GLY A 203 7.72 -2.65 -11.47
C GLY A 203 7.16 -1.64 -10.50
N TYR A 204 8.06 -0.83 -9.95
CA TYR A 204 7.73 0.26 -9.04
C TYR A 204 7.65 1.58 -9.80
N ILE A 205 6.51 2.23 -9.73
CA ILE A 205 6.24 3.49 -10.43
C ILE A 205 6.28 4.63 -9.43
N ALA A 206 7.11 5.62 -9.67
CA ALA A 206 7.30 6.76 -8.79
C ALA A 206 7.14 8.09 -9.52
N ARG A 207 6.64 9.10 -8.80
CA ARG A 207 6.81 10.50 -9.19
C ARG A 207 7.98 11.08 -8.39
N VAL A 208 9.05 11.44 -9.10
CA VAL A 208 10.33 11.84 -8.50
C VAL A 208 10.58 13.35 -8.54
N GLY A 209 9.79 14.08 -9.35
CA GLY A 209 9.86 15.53 -9.53
C GLY A 209 8.53 16.10 -9.95
N GLY A 210 8.49 17.36 -10.40
CA GLY A 210 7.28 18.03 -10.84
C GLY A 210 6.51 17.26 -11.92
N GLU A 211 7.14 17.10 -13.09
CA GLU A 211 6.64 16.36 -14.26
C GLU A 211 7.46 15.10 -14.55
N GLU A 212 8.34 14.71 -13.59
CA GLU A 212 9.27 13.59 -13.75
C GLU A 212 8.77 12.36 -13.02
N PHE A 213 8.80 11.24 -13.72
CA PHE A 213 8.42 9.91 -13.24
C PHE A 213 9.57 8.93 -13.41
N SER A 214 9.60 7.89 -12.60
CA SER A 214 10.53 6.78 -12.74
C SER A 214 9.80 5.45 -12.67
N VAL A 215 10.24 4.50 -13.50
CA VAL A 215 9.77 3.11 -13.46
C VAL A 215 10.99 2.22 -13.23
N LEU A 216 11.05 1.60 -12.06
CA LEU A 216 12.05 0.61 -11.71
C LEU A 216 11.46 -0.79 -11.99
N MET A 217 12.09 -1.55 -12.86
CA MET A 217 11.60 -2.84 -13.36
C MET A 217 12.52 -3.98 -12.91
N PRO A 218 12.23 -4.62 -11.77
CA PRO A 218 12.94 -5.82 -11.33
C PRO A 218 12.71 -6.98 -12.31
N ASP A 219 13.68 -7.92 -12.33
CA ASP A 219 13.64 -9.16 -13.14
C ASP A 219 13.32 -8.90 -14.62
N THR A 220 13.69 -7.69 -15.12
CA THR A 220 13.32 -7.25 -16.47
C THR A 220 14.56 -6.83 -17.27
N ALA A 221 14.81 -7.55 -18.36
CA ALA A 221 15.88 -7.24 -19.30
C ALA A 221 15.66 -5.89 -19.99
N LEU A 222 16.76 -5.22 -20.35
CA LEU A 222 16.75 -3.91 -21.01
C LEU A 222 15.87 -3.87 -22.28
N GLN A 223 15.94 -4.91 -23.13
CA GLN A 223 15.12 -5.00 -24.33
C GLN A 223 13.64 -5.16 -24.05
N THR A 224 13.28 -5.94 -23.03
CA THR A 224 11.89 -6.11 -22.60
C THR A 224 11.33 -4.80 -22.07
N ALA A 225 12.11 -4.11 -21.23
CA ALA A 225 11.77 -2.78 -20.72
C ALA A 225 11.59 -1.76 -21.85
N GLN A 226 12.48 -1.76 -22.85
CA GLN A 226 12.39 -0.89 -24.02
C GLN A 226 11.12 -1.14 -24.82
N CYS A 227 10.77 -2.39 -25.07
CA CYS A 227 9.54 -2.73 -25.80
C CYS A 227 8.28 -2.27 -25.05
N ALA A 228 8.22 -2.49 -23.75
CA ALA A 228 7.09 -2.07 -22.92
C ALA A 228 6.92 -0.53 -22.90
N LEU A 229 8.03 0.21 -22.74
CA LEU A 229 8.04 1.67 -22.76
C LEU A 229 7.69 2.24 -24.14
N ASP A 230 8.13 1.62 -25.23
CA ASP A 230 7.77 2.05 -26.58
C ASP A 230 6.27 1.83 -26.87
N GLN A 231 5.70 0.73 -26.39
CA GLN A 231 4.25 0.49 -26.47
C GLN A 231 3.49 1.54 -25.67
N PHE A 232 3.90 1.81 -24.44
CA PHE A 232 3.30 2.86 -23.58
C PHE A 232 3.35 4.23 -24.28
N ARG A 233 4.52 4.66 -24.77
CA ARG A 233 4.69 5.93 -25.45
C ARG A 233 3.78 6.05 -26.70
N LYS A 234 3.69 4.98 -27.51
CA LYS A 234 2.79 4.94 -28.67
C LYS A 234 1.32 4.97 -28.29
N GLN A 235 0.95 4.39 -27.16
CA GLN A 235 -0.41 4.42 -26.65
C GLN A 235 -0.80 5.84 -26.25
N ILE A 236 -0.03 6.50 -25.40
CA ILE A 236 -0.35 7.87 -24.94
C ILE A 236 -0.43 8.87 -26.09
N LYS A 237 0.38 8.69 -27.13
CA LYS A 237 0.36 9.54 -28.32
C LYS A 237 -0.91 9.39 -29.18
N ARG A 238 -1.57 8.24 -29.11
CA ARG A 238 -2.82 7.97 -29.86
C ARG A 238 -4.05 8.42 -29.13
N GLU A 239 -3.96 8.61 -27.84
CA GLU A 239 -5.08 8.93 -26.96
C GLU A 239 -4.99 10.40 -26.55
N TYR A 240 -6.04 11.18 -26.86
CA TYR A 240 -6.19 12.50 -26.25
C TYR A 240 -6.63 12.33 -24.82
N LEU A 241 -5.99 13.04 -23.89
CA LEU A 241 -6.47 13.12 -22.52
C LEU A 241 -7.70 14.04 -22.47
N VAL A 242 -8.81 13.53 -21.95
CA VAL A 242 -10.02 14.33 -21.73
C VAL A 242 -10.04 14.73 -20.26
N LEU A 243 -9.92 16.04 -20.03
CA LEU A 243 -10.01 16.62 -18.70
C LEU A 243 -11.47 16.69 -18.22
N LYS A 244 -11.68 16.92 -16.93
CA LYS A 244 -13.02 16.94 -16.32
C LYS A 244 -13.96 18.00 -16.91
N ASP A 245 -13.41 19.10 -17.40
CA ASP A 245 -14.16 20.16 -18.08
C ASP A 245 -14.46 19.85 -19.56
N GLY A 246 -14.04 18.69 -20.06
CA GLY A 246 -14.17 18.27 -21.45
C GLY A 246 -13.05 18.75 -22.36
N THR A 247 -12.07 19.50 -21.85
CA THR A 247 -10.90 19.93 -22.62
C THR A 247 -10.07 18.70 -23.04
N THR A 248 -9.62 18.71 -24.29
CA THR A 248 -8.77 17.64 -24.84
C THR A 248 -7.33 18.12 -24.91
N VAL A 249 -6.42 17.36 -24.30
CA VAL A 249 -4.98 17.69 -24.24
C VAL A 249 -4.18 16.54 -24.86
N GLU A 250 -3.31 16.89 -25.79
CA GLU A 250 -2.30 15.97 -26.34
C GLU A 250 -1.05 15.99 -25.48
N ILE A 251 -0.52 14.83 -25.11
CA ILE A 251 0.72 14.70 -24.34
C ILE A 251 1.69 13.76 -25.05
N ASN A 252 2.96 14.08 -24.88
CA ASN A 252 4.07 13.22 -25.27
C ASN A 252 5.03 13.11 -24.09
N CYS A 253 5.91 12.11 -24.10
CA CYS A 253 6.94 11.97 -23.09
C CYS A 253 8.27 11.55 -23.71
N SER A 254 9.34 12.04 -23.08
CA SER A 254 10.70 11.58 -23.33
C SER A 254 11.12 10.59 -22.24
N VAL A 255 11.89 9.57 -22.63
CA VAL A 255 12.30 8.48 -21.72
C VAL A 255 13.80 8.25 -21.84
N GLY A 256 14.48 8.16 -20.70
CA GLY A 256 15.82 7.61 -20.58
C GLY A 256 15.76 6.24 -19.93
N LEU A 257 16.28 5.22 -20.59
CA LEU A 257 16.25 3.83 -20.16
C LEU A 257 17.67 3.27 -20.01
N THR A 258 17.92 2.53 -18.94
CA THR A 258 19.19 1.84 -18.69
C THR A 258 19.00 0.58 -17.86
N ASP A 259 19.97 -0.34 -17.90
CA ASP A 259 20.09 -1.51 -17.03
C ASP A 259 21.12 -1.29 -15.92
N PHE A 260 20.96 -1.98 -14.80
CA PHE A 260 21.94 -1.96 -13.71
C PHE A 260 23.10 -2.87 -14.05
N ARG A 261 24.35 -2.37 -13.83
CA ARG A 261 25.60 -3.10 -14.10
C ARG A 261 26.21 -3.57 -12.77
N PRO A 262 26.05 -4.85 -12.40
CA PRO A 262 26.68 -5.38 -11.20
C PRO A 262 28.19 -5.10 -11.23
N TYR A 263 28.75 -4.72 -10.09
CA TYR A 263 30.18 -4.39 -9.88
C TYR A 263 30.64 -3.03 -10.45
N ASN A 264 29.91 -2.42 -11.39
CA ASN A 264 30.29 -1.14 -12.00
C ASN A 264 29.41 0.02 -11.54
N ASP A 265 28.20 -0.27 -11.08
CA ASP A 265 27.24 0.74 -10.69
C ASP A 265 27.06 0.86 -9.17
N SER A 266 26.88 2.10 -8.76
CA SER A 266 26.16 2.47 -7.54
C SER A 266 24.74 2.91 -7.91
N ALA A 267 23.83 3.02 -6.94
CA ALA A 267 22.50 3.61 -7.17
C ALA A 267 22.59 5.00 -7.83
N SER A 268 23.58 5.80 -7.41
CA SER A 268 23.79 7.15 -7.97
C SER A 268 24.24 7.13 -9.43
N SER A 269 25.18 6.24 -9.82
CA SER A 269 25.62 6.14 -11.22
C SER A 269 24.52 5.58 -12.12
N PHE A 270 23.72 4.64 -11.63
CA PHE A 270 22.59 4.06 -12.32
C PHE A 270 21.52 5.11 -12.63
N CYS A 271 21.08 5.89 -11.62
CA CYS A 271 20.16 7.01 -11.82
C CYS A 271 20.73 8.07 -12.78
N LYS A 272 21.98 8.50 -12.57
CA LYS A 272 22.61 9.50 -13.45
C LYS A 272 22.66 9.06 -14.90
N ARG A 273 22.84 7.77 -15.17
CA ARG A 273 22.84 7.23 -16.53
C ARG A 273 21.45 7.27 -17.18
N ALA A 274 20.39 6.95 -16.41
CA ALA A 274 19.01 7.11 -16.87
C ALA A 274 18.68 8.59 -17.14
N ASP A 275 19.09 9.49 -16.27
CA ASP A 275 18.88 10.94 -16.42
C ASP A 275 19.63 11.50 -17.63
N ALA A 276 20.88 11.05 -17.86
CA ALA A 276 21.64 11.44 -19.05
C ALA A 276 20.97 10.96 -20.34
N ALA A 277 20.44 9.75 -20.36
CA ALA A 277 19.65 9.23 -21.48
C ALA A 277 18.37 10.05 -21.72
N LEU A 278 17.64 10.43 -20.66
CA LEU A 278 16.48 11.29 -20.76
C LEU A 278 16.84 12.69 -21.30
N TYR A 279 17.95 13.25 -20.84
CA TYR A 279 18.44 14.53 -21.37
C TYR A 279 18.72 14.47 -22.86
N GLU A 280 19.37 13.38 -23.34
CA GLU A 280 19.60 13.17 -24.77
C GLU A 280 18.28 12.98 -25.55
N ALA A 281 17.28 12.28 -24.99
CA ALA A 281 15.96 12.17 -25.59
C ALA A 281 15.33 13.56 -25.81
N LYS A 282 15.40 14.42 -24.80
CA LYS A 282 14.89 15.81 -24.88
C LYS A 282 15.67 16.65 -25.92
N ARG A 283 16.98 16.50 -26.01
CA ARG A 283 17.82 17.22 -26.99
C ARG A 283 17.57 16.78 -28.43
N ASN A 284 17.35 15.50 -28.65
CA ASN A 284 17.18 14.91 -30.00
C ASN A 284 15.76 15.05 -30.55
N GLY A 285 14.93 15.94 -29.98
CA GLY A 285 13.62 16.26 -30.52
C GLY A 285 12.44 15.81 -29.68
N ARG A 286 12.69 15.21 -28.49
CA ARG A 286 11.65 14.71 -27.57
C ARG A 286 10.84 13.53 -28.15
N ASP A 287 9.76 13.15 -27.47
CA ASP A 287 8.85 12.06 -27.87
C ASP A 287 9.60 10.81 -28.32
N GLN A 288 10.59 10.38 -27.54
CA GLN A 288 11.43 9.23 -27.86
C GLN A 288 12.03 8.57 -26.60
N ILE A 289 12.56 7.37 -26.80
CA ILE A 289 13.31 6.62 -25.80
C ILE A 289 14.79 6.62 -26.22
N VAL A 290 15.66 7.04 -25.33
CA VAL A 290 17.11 6.84 -25.46
C VAL A 290 17.53 5.75 -24.48
N VAL A 291 18.22 4.75 -25.00
CA VAL A 291 18.68 3.57 -24.24
C VAL A 291 20.18 3.61 -24.08
N VAL A 292 20.65 3.46 -22.85
CA VAL A 292 22.08 3.32 -22.52
C VAL A 292 22.28 2.00 -21.78
N GLY A 293 22.58 0.94 -22.53
CA GLY A 293 22.76 -0.42 -22.00
C GLY A 293 24.20 -0.79 -21.71
N SER A 294 24.39 -1.90 -20.97
CA SER A 294 25.68 -2.49 -20.63
C SER A 294 26.49 -2.94 -21.86
N GLN A 295 25.82 -3.23 -22.98
CA GLN A 295 26.47 -3.69 -24.20
C GLN A 295 26.98 -2.55 -25.11
N ASN A 296 26.64 -1.29 -24.82
CA ASN A 296 26.92 -0.14 -25.68
C ASN A 296 28.15 0.70 -25.27
N ASP A 297 29.05 0.21 -24.42
CA ASP A 297 30.31 0.90 -24.10
C ASP A 297 31.27 1.01 -25.32
N ALA A 298 30.86 0.51 -26.49
CA ALA A 298 31.57 0.64 -27.77
C ALA A 298 30.93 1.69 -28.73
N GLY A 299 30.42 2.80 -28.19
CA GLY A 299 30.27 4.07 -28.93
C GLY A 299 29.06 4.25 -29.86
N SER A 300 27.88 3.73 -29.57
CA SER A 300 26.66 4.15 -30.32
C SER A 300 25.42 4.26 -29.43
N LEU A 301 24.94 5.49 -29.27
CA LEU A 301 23.58 5.79 -28.82
C LEU A 301 22.59 5.26 -29.88
N GLN A 302 21.79 4.25 -29.54
CA GLN A 302 20.66 3.84 -30.40
C GLN A 302 19.45 4.70 -30.07
N VAL A 303 19.01 5.47 -31.08
CA VAL A 303 17.73 6.22 -31.06
C VAL A 303 16.69 5.31 -31.70
N ALA A 304 15.63 4.99 -30.98
CA ALA A 304 14.47 4.22 -31.45
C ALA A 304 13.25 5.11 -31.68
#